data_cd3c760a737332244109c5cfde7428f7
#
_entry.id   cd3c760a737332244109c5cfde7428f7
#
_cell.length_a   1.000
_cell.length_b   1.000
_cell.length_c   1.000
_cell.angle_alpha   90.00
_cell.angle_beta   90.00
_cell.angle_gamma   90.00
#
_symmetry.space_group_name_H-M   'P 1'
#
loop_
_entity.id
_entity.type
_entity.pdbx_description
1 polymer ?
#
loop_
_entity_poly.entity_id
_entity_poly.type
_entity_poly.pdbx_seq_one_letter_code
_entity_poly.pdbx_strand_id
1 'polypeptide(L)'
;MLVSEPQEKVEFRSQAEELAQIAMELQRRLFARLSQEISRGSVSFPQFFLLTYLDRRAPITMSDIAVRMGHTTAAATGLVDRLERLGFVARAHAVDDRRKVIVRITPKGSNLVSRVRQDIVDAIATLLRDQLTPEQGKTWVEVYRKVSSFCEKKISHE
;
A
#
# COMPACT_ATOMS: atom_id res chain seq x y z
N MET A 1 -13.09 -6.89 45.71
CA MET A 1 -12.53 -7.63 44.56
C MET A 1 -12.23 -6.63 43.45
N LEU A 2 -11.14 -5.88 43.61
CA LEU A 2 -10.72 -4.76 42.72
C LEU A 2 -9.19 -4.81 42.57
N VAL A 3 -8.68 -5.70 41.70
CA VAL A 3 -7.25 -5.78 41.38
C VAL A 3 -7.07 -6.15 39.91
N SER A 4 -7.65 -5.40 38.97
CA SER A 4 -7.48 -5.77 37.53
C SER A 4 -6.93 -4.65 36.65
N GLU A 5 -7.14 -3.37 36.96
CA GLU A 5 -6.76 -2.29 36.06
C GLU A 5 -5.25 -2.06 35.85
N PRO A 6 -4.35 -2.11 36.85
CA PRO A 6 -2.94 -1.86 36.63
C PRO A 6 -2.22 -3.00 35.91
N GLN A 7 -2.55 -4.25 36.20
CA GLN A 7 -1.92 -5.43 35.57
C GLN A 7 -2.34 -5.59 34.12
N GLU A 8 -3.61 -5.38 33.78
CA GLU A 8 -4.12 -5.45 32.43
C GLU A 8 -3.48 -4.37 31.53
N LYS A 9 -3.32 -3.13 32.03
CA LYS A 9 -2.61 -2.06 31.31
C LYS A 9 -1.14 -2.38 31.04
N VAL A 10 -0.46 -3.02 31.99
CA VAL A 10 0.95 -3.44 31.82
C VAL A 10 1.06 -4.56 30.79
N GLU A 11 0.13 -5.51 30.80
CA GLU A 11 0.10 -6.62 29.87
C GLU A 11 -0.17 -6.14 28.43
N PHE A 12 -1.16 -5.26 28.22
CA PHE A 12 -1.41 -4.66 26.90
C PHE A 12 -0.22 -3.85 26.38
N ARG A 13 0.51 -3.16 27.26
CA ARG A 13 1.69 -2.42 26.87
C ARG A 13 2.82 -3.33 26.41
N SER A 14 3.08 -4.41 27.13
CA SER A 14 4.07 -5.42 26.75
C SER A 14 3.73 -6.08 25.41
N GLN A 15 2.47 -6.47 25.22
CA GLN A 15 1.99 -7.02 23.94
C GLN A 15 2.12 -6.00 22.81
N ALA A 16 1.84 -4.73 23.05
CA ALA A 16 1.99 -3.68 22.05
C ALA A 16 3.46 -3.45 21.65
N GLU A 17 4.39 -3.52 22.61
CA GLU A 17 5.82 -3.40 22.33
C GLU A 17 6.33 -4.60 21.50
N GLU A 18 5.92 -5.81 21.83
CA GLU A 18 6.25 -7.02 21.07
C GLU A 18 5.67 -6.94 19.63
N LEU A 19 4.39 -6.60 19.50
CA LEU A 19 3.75 -6.44 18.19
C LEU A 19 4.41 -5.35 17.35
N ALA A 20 4.82 -4.23 17.98
CA ALA A 20 5.54 -3.17 17.28
C ALA A 20 6.89 -3.66 16.73
N GLN A 21 7.66 -4.41 17.51
CA GLN A 21 8.93 -5.00 17.07
C GLN A 21 8.73 -5.97 15.91
N ILE A 22 7.76 -6.89 16.02
CA ILE A 22 7.42 -7.84 14.96
C ILE A 22 6.98 -7.10 13.71
N ALA A 23 6.11 -6.09 13.83
CA ALA A 23 5.62 -5.30 12.70
C ALA A 23 6.76 -4.57 11.97
N MET A 24 7.69 -3.95 12.70
CA MET A 24 8.85 -3.28 12.14
C MET A 24 9.77 -4.24 11.39
N GLU A 25 10.02 -5.42 11.93
CA GLU A 25 10.84 -6.45 11.28
C GLU A 25 10.17 -7.03 10.03
N LEU A 26 8.87 -7.33 10.11
CA LEU A 26 8.09 -7.78 8.96
C LEU A 26 8.06 -6.72 7.86
N GLN A 27 7.83 -5.45 8.23
CA GLN A 27 7.86 -4.33 7.30
C GLN A 27 9.22 -4.26 6.59
N ARG A 28 10.32 -4.32 7.32
CA ARG A 28 11.68 -4.30 6.76
C ARG A 28 11.90 -5.43 5.73
N ARG A 29 11.48 -6.66 6.06
CA ARG A 29 11.61 -7.83 5.16
C ARG A 29 10.73 -7.74 3.94
N LEU A 30 9.47 -7.31 4.11
CA LEU A 30 8.54 -7.09 3.00
C LEU A 30 9.02 -5.99 2.06
N PHE A 31 9.54 -4.87 2.63
CA PHE A 31 10.12 -3.80 1.84
C PHE A 31 11.33 -4.27 1.02
N ALA A 32 12.20 -5.09 1.59
CA ALA A 32 13.36 -5.62 0.88
C ALA A 32 12.93 -6.49 -0.33
N ARG A 33 11.94 -7.37 -0.16
CA ARG A 33 11.38 -8.19 -1.24
C ARG A 33 10.67 -7.34 -2.31
N LEU A 34 9.77 -6.45 -1.90
CA LEU A 34 9.07 -5.54 -2.79
C LEU A 34 10.04 -4.66 -3.57
N SER A 35 11.11 -4.17 -2.93
CA SER A 35 12.13 -3.37 -3.60
C SER A 35 12.83 -4.13 -4.72
N GLN A 36 13.07 -5.44 -4.57
CA GLN A 36 13.65 -6.26 -5.63
C GLN A 36 12.72 -6.38 -6.83
N GLU A 37 11.43 -6.67 -6.61
CA GLU A 37 10.44 -6.79 -7.68
C GLU A 37 10.15 -5.45 -8.37
N ILE A 38 10.05 -4.37 -7.60
CA ILE A 38 9.87 -3.01 -8.10
C ILE A 38 11.10 -2.56 -8.89
N SER A 39 12.31 -2.88 -8.41
CA SER A 39 13.58 -2.54 -9.08
C SER A 39 13.74 -3.22 -10.43
N ARG A 40 13.21 -4.44 -10.60
CA ARG A 40 13.12 -5.10 -11.91
C ARG A 40 12.30 -4.29 -12.93
N GLY A 41 11.28 -3.54 -12.45
CA GLY A 41 10.51 -2.61 -13.27
C GLY A 41 11.15 -1.23 -13.41
N SER A 42 12.33 -0.96 -12.81
CA SER A 42 12.99 0.35 -12.78
C SER A 42 12.12 1.46 -12.16
N VAL A 43 11.28 1.10 -11.20
CA VAL A 43 10.30 1.97 -10.56
C VAL A 43 10.68 2.15 -9.08
N SER A 44 10.54 3.37 -8.55
CA SER A 44 10.69 3.63 -7.14
C SER A 44 9.43 3.29 -6.35
N PHE A 45 9.55 3.18 -5.02
CA PHE A 45 8.42 2.90 -4.14
C PHE A 45 7.26 3.92 -4.31
N PRO A 46 7.49 5.25 -4.27
CA PRO A 46 6.43 6.23 -4.50
C PRO A 46 5.76 6.08 -5.88
N GLN A 47 6.55 5.76 -6.91
CA GLN A 47 6.01 5.50 -8.26
C GLN A 47 5.13 4.25 -8.29
N PHE A 48 5.54 3.17 -7.62
CA PHE A 48 4.74 1.96 -7.52
C PHE A 48 3.43 2.21 -6.75
N PHE A 49 3.46 2.98 -5.66
CA PHE A 49 2.26 3.39 -4.94
C PHE A 49 1.29 4.15 -5.83
N LEU A 50 1.79 5.07 -6.64
CA LEU A 50 0.97 5.80 -7.60
C LEU A 50 0.33 4.83 -8.61
N LEU A 51 1.08 3.85 -9.13
CA LEU A 51 0.54 2.84 -10.03
C LEU A 51 -0.58 2.01 -9.37
N THR A 52 -0.40 1.56 -8.12
CA THR A 52 -1.44 0.80 -7.39
C THR A 52 -2.70 1.63 -7.16
N TYR A 53 -2.55 2.93 -6.98
CA TYR A 53 -3.68 3.85 -6.83
C TYR A 53 -4.43 4.02 -8.15
N LEU A 54 -3.72 4.23 -9.25
CA LEU A 54 -4.30 4.38 -10.60
C LEU A 54 -4.98 3.10 -11.10
N ASP A 55 -4.45 1.92 -10.72
CA ASP A 55 -4.98 0.62 -11.15
C ASP A 55 -6.39 0.32 -10.62
N ARG A 56 -6.78 0.98 -9.53
CA ARG A 56 -8.07 0.80 -8.88
C ARG A 56 -9.08 1.89 -9.19
N ARG A 57 -8.73 2.87 -10.01
CA ARG A 57 -9.52 4.08 -10.19
C ARG A 57 -9.63 4.52 -11.64
N ALA A 58 -10.64 5.34 -11.91
CA ALA A 58 -10.73 6.10 -13.15
C ALA A 58 -9.52 7.05 -13.28
N PRO A 59 -9.23 7.54 -14.49
CA PRO A 59 -8.22 8.57 -14.70
C PRO A 59 -8.39 9.73 -13.73
N ILE A 60 -7.30 10.23 -13.16
CA ILE A 60 -7.31 11.30 -12.15
C ILE A 60 -6.44 12.47 -12.60
N THR A 61 -6.72 13.64 -12.06
CA THR A 61 -5.97 14.86 -12.39
C THR A 61 -4.59 14.90 -11.70
N MET A 62 -3.70 15.74 -12.22
CA MET A 62 -2.39 15.98 -11.57
C MET A 62 -2.53 16.54 -10.15
N SER A 63 -3.55 17.39 -9.92
CA SER A 63 -3.84 17.95 -8.60
C SER A 63 -4.26 16.86 -7.61
N ASP A 64 -5.11 15.93 -8.03
CA ASP A 64 -5.53 14.80 -7.19
C ASP A 64 -4.36 13.89 -6.84
N ILE A 65 -3.43 13.66 -7.79
CA ILE A 65 -2.20 12.90 -7.53
C ILE A 65 -1.36 13.60 -6.46
N ALA A 66 -1.14 14.92 -6.57
CA ALA A 66 -0.36 15.68 -5.61
C ALA A 66 -0.94 15.57 -4.19
N VAL A 67 -2.24 15.82 -4.06
CA VAL A 67 -2.96 15.68 -2.78
C VAL A 67 -2.85 14.26 -2.22
N ARG A 68 -3.11 13.25 -3.05
CA ARG A 68 -3.11 11.85 -2.61
C ARG A 68 -1.73 11.36 -2.17
N MET A 69 -0.69 11.84 -2.83
CA MET A 69 0.70 11.46 -2.52
C MET A 69 1.30 12.29 -1.38
N GLY A 70 0.58 13.29 -0.86
CA GLY A 70 1.11 14.24 0.13
C GLY A 70 2.28 15.06 -0.42
N HIS A 71 2.27 15.36 -1.71
CA HIS A 71 3.35 16.00 -2.44
C HIS A 71 2.91 17.34 -3.04
N THR A 72 3.89 18.18 -3.34
CA THR A 72 3.65 19.35 -4.21
C THR A 72 3.33 18.91 -5.64
N THR A 73 2.63 19.77 -6.38
CA THR A 73 2.34 19.48 -7.81
C THR A 73 3.62 19.25 -8.62
N ALA A 74 4.69 19.96 -8.33
CA ALA A 74 5.99 19.78 -8.99
C ALA A 74 6.58 18.37 -8.72
N ALA A 75 6.55 17.91 -7.46
CA ALA A 75 7.02 16.57 -7.11
C ALA A 75 6.15 15.47 -7.75
N ALA A 76 4.81 15.63 -7.73
CA ALA A 76 3.89 14.74 -8.42
C ALA A 76 4.16 14.68 -9.93
N THR A 77 4.46 15.84 -10.55
CA THR A 77 4.83 15.91 -11.97
C THR A 77 6.08 15.07 -12.27
N GLY A 78 7.13 15.19 -11.45
CA GLY A 78 8.35 14.38 -11.62
C GLY A 78 8.11 12.87 -11.50
N LEU A 79 7.22 12.43 -10.58
CA LEU A 79 6.84 11.02 -10.47
C LEU A 79 6.12 10.53 -11.73
N VAL A 80 5.15 11.31 -12.23
CA VAL A 80 4.37 10.96 -13.43
C VAL A 80 5.25 10.98 -14.67
N ASP A 81 6.15 11.97 -14.84
CA ASP A 81 7.08 12.07 -15.98
C ASP A 81 7.96 10.83 -16.11
N ARG A 82 8.46 10.34 -14.95
CA ARG A 82 9.27 9.11 -14.92
C ARG A 82 8.45 7.90 -15.33
N LEU A 83 7.23 7.75 -14.79
CA LEU A 83 6.35 6.63 -15.11
C LEU A 83 5.89 6.65 -16.57
N GLU A 84 5.65 7.82 -17.14
CA GLU A 84 5.28 8.00 -18.54
C GLU A 84 6.44 7.63 -19.46
N ARG A 85 7.66 8.09 -19.19
CA ARG A 85 8.87 7.66 -19.93
C ARG A 85 9.10 6.15 -19.89
N LEU A 86 8.74 5.50 -18.80
CA LEU A 86 8.79 4.04 -18.67
C LEU A 86 7.60 3.33 -19.32
N GLY A 87 6.59 4.08 -19.76
CA GLY A 87 5.40 3.57 -20.42
C GLY A 87 4.38 2.94 -19.47
N PHE A 88 4.45 3.22 -18.17
CA PHE A 88 3.53 2.66 -17.17
C PHE A 88 2.26 3.49 -16.99
N VAL A 89 2.31 4.77 -17.32
CA VAL A 89 1.15 5.67 -17.34
C VAL A 89 1.11 6.44 -18.65
N ALA A 90 -0.04 7.02 -18.97
CA ALA A 90 -0.24 7.94 -20.07
C ALA A 90 -1.01 9.16 -19.61
N ARG A 91 -0.63 10.34 -20.10
CA ARG A 91 -1.38 11.59 -19.96
C ARG A 91 -2.37 11.75 -21.09
N ALA A 92 -3.51 12.34 -20.80
CA ALA A 92 -4.49 12.78 -21.77
C ALA A 92 -5.16 14.06 -21.28
N HIS A 93 -5.79 14.81 -22.18
CA HIS A 93 -6.68 15.87 -21.77
C HIS A 93 -8.05 15.31 -21.40
N ALA A 94 -8.68 15.87 -20.37
CA ALA A 94 -10.04 15.50 -20.01
C ALA A 94 -11.01 15.87 -21.14
N VAL A 95 -12.04 15.06 -21.32
CA VAL A 95 -13.03 15.25 -22.39
C VAL A 95 -13.91 16.49 -22.13
N ASP A 96 -14.21 16.73 -20.86
CA ASP A 96 -15.04 17.82 -20.37
C ASP A 96 -14.32 19.16 -20.29
N ASP A 97 -12.99 19.14 -20.10
CA ASP A 97 -12.17 20.36 -19.99
C ASP A 97 -10.73 20.06 -20.47
N ARG A 98 -10.42 20.50 -21.66
CA ARG A 98 -9.09 20.32 -22.26
C ARG A 98 -7.94 21.00 -21.52
N ARG A 99 -8.22 21.85 -20.53
CA ARG A 99 -7.20 22.44 -19.67
C ARG A 99 -6.74 21.47 -18.58
N LYS A 100 -7.58 20.47 -18.26
CA LYS A 100 -7.25 19.45 -17.27
C LYS A 100 -6.47 18.31 -17.90
N VAL A 101 -5.29 18.05 -17.37
CA VAL A 101 -4.50 16.86 -17.69
C VAL A 101 -4.87 15.76 -16.72
N ILE A 102 -5.29 14.63 -17.26
CA ILE A 102 -5.59 13.41 -16.54
C ILE A 102 -4.50 12.36 -16.78
N VAL A 103 -4.24 11.54 -15.79
CA VAL A 103 -3.29 10.44 -15.82
C VAL A 103 -4.04 9.13 -15.68
N ARG A 104 -3.70 8.16 -16.51
CA ARG A 104 -4.23 6.80 -16.47
C ARG A 104 -3.10 5.79 -16.51
N ILE A 105 -3.31 4.65 -15.89
CA ILE A 105 -2.40 3.52 -15.98
C ILE A 105 -2.50 2.88 -17.38
N THR A 106 -1.39 2.39 -17.87
CA THR A 106 -1.35 1.61 -19.13
C THR A 106 -1.47 0.11 -18.83
N PRO A 107 -1.72 -0.74 -19.84
CA PRO A 107 -1.65 -2.20 -19.68
C PRO A 107 -0.31 -2.67 -19.10
N LYS A 108 0.81 -2.03 -19.48
CA LYS A 108 2.13 -2.32 -18.91
C LYS A 108 2.20 -2.01 -17.43
N GLY A 109 1.61 -0.88 -17.01
CA GLY A 109 1.53 -0.49 -15.60
C GLY A 109 0.66 -1.46 -14.79
N SER A 110 -0.54 -1.79 -15.27
CA SER A 110 -1.43 -2.77 -14.63
C SER A 110 -0.79 -4.16 -14.52
N ASN A 111 -0.06 -4.59 -15.53
CA ASN A 111 0.68 -5.86 -15.48
C ASN A 111 1.76 -5.86 -14.40
N LEU A 112 2.48 -4.74 -14.20
CA LEU A 112 3.46 -4.63 -13.11
C LEU A 112 2.77 -4.74 -11.74
N VAL A 113 1.67 -3.99 -11.54
CA VAL A 113 0.89 -4.04 -10.28
C VAL A 113 0.35 -5.44 -10.02
N SER A 114 -0.21 -6.09 -11.04
CA SER A 114 -0.77 -7.44 -10.92
C SER A 114 0.30 -8.48 -10.58
N ARG A 115 1.47 -8.41 -11.19
CA ARG A 115 2.59 -9.30 -10.90
C ARG A 115 3.05 -9.17 -9.44
N VAL A 116 3.34 -7.94 -9.01
CA VAL A 116 3.76 -7.70 -7.61
C VAL A 116 2.68 -8.15 -6.61
N ARG A 117 1.41 -7.93 -6.94
CA ARG A 117 0.29 -8.42 -6.11
C ARG A 117 0.30 -9.95 -6.02
N GLN A 118 0.51 -10.64 -7.14
CA GLN A 118 0.54 -12.10 -7.17
C GLN A 118 1.69 -12.64 -6.33
N ASP A 119 2.87 -12.06 -6.43
CA ASP A 119 4.03 -12.45 -5.61
C ASP A 119 3.76 -12.34 -4.11
N ILE A 120 3.03 -11.29 -3.70
CA ILE A 120 2.58 -11.11 -2.30
C ILE A 120 1.57 -12.19 -1.92
N VAL A 121 0.58 -12.46 -2.77
CA VAL A 121 -0.44 -13.48 -2.53
C VAL A 121 0.20 -14.86 -2.38
N ASP A 122 1.13 -15.22 -3.25
CA ASP A 122 1.82 -16.50 -3.23
C ASP A 122 2.68 -16.66 -1.96
N ALA A 123 3.36 -15.58 -1.54
CA ALA A 123 4.13 -15.57 -0.30
C ALA A 123 3.23 -15.76 0.94
N ILE A 124 2.08 -15.08 0.98
CA ILE A 124 1.11 -15.22 2.07
C ILE A 124 0.47 -16.62 2.05
N ALA A 125 0.10 -17.13 0.87
CA ALA A 125 -0.48 -18.47 0.72
C ALA A 125 0.50 -19.56 1.21
N THR A 126 1.78 -19.43 0.90
CA THR A 126 2.84 -20.31 1.40
C THR A 126 2.93 -20.25 2.92
N LEU A 127 2.96 -19.05 3.49
CA LEU A 127 2.99 -18.87 4.95
C LEU A 127 1.76 -19.50 5.62
N LEU A 128 0.55 -19.24 5.09
CA LEU A 128 -0.70 -19.80 5.63
C LEU A 128 -0.68 -21.33 5.62
N ARG A 129 -0.21 -21.92 4.51
CA ARG A 129 -0.16 -23.38 4.35
C ARG A 129 0.89 -24.05 5.25
N ASP A 130 2.08 -23.44 5.35
CA ASP A 130 3.25 -24.11 5.90
C ASP A 130 3.48 -23.79 7.39
N GLN A 131 2.90 -22.70 7.91
CA GLN A 131 3.19 -22.21 9.26
C GLN A 131 1.95 -22.07 10.15
N LEU A 132 0.74 -22.11 9.61
CA LEU A 132 -0.48 -21.87 10.37
C LEU A 132 -1.49 -22.99 10.22
N THR A 133 -2.31 -23.21 11.25
CA THR A 133 -3.52 -24.02 11.12
C THR A 133 -4.60 -23.24 10.36
N PRO A 134 -5.62 -23.90 9.77
CA PRO A 134 -6.72 -23.20 9.12
C PRO A 134 -7.45 -22.20 10.03
N GLU A 135 -7.57 -22.53 11.32
CA GLU A 135 -8.21 -21.65 12.34
C GLU A 135 -7.37 -20.41 12.61
N GLN A 136 -6.05 -20.59 12.77
CA GLN A 136 -5.11 -19.47 12.93
C GLN A 136 -5.12 -18.54 11.72
N GLY A 137 -5.18 -19.10 10.50
CA GLY A 137 -5.29 -18.31 9.28
C GLY A 137 -6.56 -17.47 9.23
N LYS A 138 -7.72 -18.03 9.63
CA LYS A 138 -8.99 -17.29 9.73
C LYS A 138 -8.90 -16.17 10.76
N THR A 139 -8.40 -16.48 11.96
CA THR A 139 -8.22 -15.51 13.04
C THR A 139 -7.30 -14.37 12.61
N TRP A 140 -6.22 -14.68 11.90
CA TRP A 140 -5.31 -13.67 11.38
C TRP A 140 -5.99 -12.69 10.41
N VAL A 141 -6.79 -13.21 9.48
CA VAL A 141 -7.59 -12.35 8.57
C VAL A 141 -8.56 -11.46 9.33
N GLU A 142 -9.24 -11.98 10.36
CA GLU A 142 -10.17 -11.22 11.19
C GLU A 142 -9.46 -10.09 11.95
N VAL A 143 -8.32 -10.39 12.57
CA VAL A 143 -7.50 -9.40 13.29
C VAL A 143 -7.03 -8.30 12.32
N TYR A 144 -6.54 -8.66 11.14
CA TYR A 144 -6.10 -7.68 10.13
C TYR A 144 -7.23 -6.78 9.65
N ARG A 145 -8.44 -7.30 9.48
CA ARG A 145 -9.63 -6.48 9.15
C ARG A 145 -9.94 -5.46 10.23
N LYS A 146 -9.87 -5.85 11.51
CA LYS A 146 -10.07 -4.93 12.64
C LYS A 146 -9.02 -3.83 12.68
N VAL A 147 -7.74 -4.19 12.46
CA VAL A 147 -6.63 -3.23 12.40
C VAL A 147 -6.81 -2.26 11.23
N SER A 148 -7.14 -2.76 10.04
CA SER A 148 -7.41 -1.92 8.86
C SER A 148 -8.52 -0.91 9.11
N SER A 149 -9.66 -1.37 9.66
CA SER A 149 -10.79 -0.49 9.99
C SER A 149 -10.46 0.57 11.03
N PHE A 150 -9.62 0.24 12.00
CA PHE A 150 -9.15 1.20 13.00
C PHE A 150 -8.27 2.29 12.37
N CYS A 151 -7.34 1.90 11.50
CA CYS A 151 -6.45 2.84 10.79
C CYS A 151 -7.24 3.78 9.87
N GLU A 152 -8.25 3.26 9.16
CA GLU A 152 -9.09 4.08 8.27
C GLU A 152 -9.83 5.17 9.03
N LYS A 153 -10.43 4.84 10.19
CA LYS A 153 -11.16 5.80 11.02
C LYS A 153 -10.27 6.90 11.56
N LYS A 154 -9.03 6.58 11.93
CA LYS A 154 -8.09 7.55 12.51
C LYS A 154 -7.57 8.55 11.49
N ILE A 155 -7.33 8.10 10.25
CA ILE A 155 -6.86 8.95 9.14
C ILE A 155 -7.96 9.90 8.64
N SER A 156 -9.24 9.52 8.80
CA SER A 156 -10.38 10.35 8.36
C SER A 156 -10.73 11.49 9.33
N HIS A 157 -10.07 11.56 10.50
CA HIS A 157 -10.31 12.56 11.54
C HIS A 157 -9.14 13.55 11.75
N GLU A 158 -8.07 13.44 10.97
CA GLU A 158 -6.97 14.41 10.85
C GLU A 158 -7.06 15.16 9.49
#